data_45daa5fc3f4391c87256f36cd8432fa5
#
_entry.id   45daa5fc3f4391c87256f36cd8432fa5
#
_cell.length_a   1.000
_cell.length_b   1.000
_cell.length_c   1.000
_cell.angle_alpha   90.00
_cell.angle_beta   90.00
_cell.angle_gamma   90.00
#
_symmetry.space_group_name_H-M   'P 1'
#
loop_
_entity.id
_entity.type
_entity.pdbx_description
1 polymer ?
#
loop_
_entity_poly.entity_id
_entity_poly.type
_entity_poly.pdbx_seq_one_letter_code
_entity_poly.pdbx_strand_id
1 'polypeptide(L)'
;KKMVKSKSMLTEECEMNPYLEQHGIDVVETDLGERIIQLLGQKPSHIVMPAIHLKREEVGKMFEEKGISKEIGNYDPTYLTRCARHHLRDQFMEAGAGMTGCNFGVAATGDCVVCTNEGNADMTTSMPKLHIVAMGIEKLVPDYKSLAVFQRLLCRCGTGQPTTAFTSHFRQARPGAEMHVVLVDNGRSDILA
;
A
#
# COMPACT_ATOMS: atom_id res chain seq x y z
N LYS A 1 6.56 9.20 15.84
CA LYS A 1 7.36 8.62 14.75
C LYS A 1 6.47 8.45 13.53
N LYS A 2 7.01 8.57 12.30
CA LYS A 2 6.24 8.49 11.06
C LYS A 2 6.51 7.18 10.32
N MET A 3 5.44 6.56 9.82
CA MET A 3 5.48 5.37 8.97
C MET A 3 4.66 5.62 7.71
N VAL A 4 5.21 5.32 6.54
CA VAL A 4 4.46 5.26 5.28
C VAL A 4 3.99 3.83 5.03
N LYS A 5 2.76 3.66 4.57
CA LYS A 5 2.16 2.34 4.38
C LYS A 5 1.51 2.25 3.00
N SER A 6 1.91 1.27 2.19
CA SER A 6 1.14 0.92 1.02
C SER A 6 0.00 -0.03 1.42
N LYS A 7 -1.09 0.03 0.69
CA LYS A 7 -2.31 -0.73 0.95
C LYS A 7 -2.02 -2.21 1.25
N SER A 8 -2.63 -2.69 2.33
CA SER A 8 -2.63 -4.10 2.68
C SER A 8 -3.94 -4.45 3.37
N MET A 9 -4.75 -5.29 2.74
CA MET A 9 -6.00 -5.79 3.34
C MET A 9 -5.74 -6.54 4.64
N LEU A 10 -4.62 -7.27 4.73
CA LEU A 10 -4.22 -7.96 5.95
C LEU A 10 -4.02 -7.00 7.13
N THR A 11 -3.38 -5.84 6.90
CA THR A 11 -3.17 -4.86 7.96
C THR A 11 -4.46 -4.12 8.35
N GLU A 12 -5.42 -4.00 7.43
CA GLU A 12 -6.76 -3.48 7.73
C GLU A 12 -7.57 -4.50 8.53
N GLU A 13 -7.51 -5.78 8.16
CA GLU A 13 -8.13 -6.89 8.87
C GLU A 13 -7.65 -6.99 10.34
N CYS A 14 -6.38 -6.68 10.59
CA CYS A 14 -5.77 -6.65 11.91
C CYS A 14 -5.92 -5.30 12.64
N GLU A 15 -6.66 -4.34 12.08
CA GLU A 15 -6.81 -2.97 12.62
C GLU A 15 -5.46 -2.30 12.96
N MET A 16 -4.45 -2.52 12.11
CA MET A 16 -3.07 -2.14 12.37
C MET A 16 -2.89 -0.62 12.51
N ASN A 17 -3.56 0.19 11.68
CA ASN A 17 -3.41 1.65 11.73
C ASN A 17 -3.84 2.22 13.09
N PRO A 18 -5.06 1.94 13.61
CA PRO A 18 -5.45 2.41 14.94
C PRO A 18 -4.51 1.94 16.04
N TYR A 19 -4.03 0.71 15.97
CA TYR A 19 -3.09 0.18 16.94
C TYR A 19 -1.75 0.94 16.94
N LEU A 20 -1.18 1.20 15.78
CA LEU A 20 0.08 1.94 15.64
C LEU A 20 -0.06 3.40 16.08
N GLU A 21 -1.18 4.06 15.75
CA GLU A 21 -1.48 5.44 16.14
C GLU A 21 -1.62 5.58 17.64
N GLN A 22 -2.27 4.62 18.32
CA GLN A 22 -2.34 4.57 19.80
C GLN A 22 -0.95 4.45 20.45
N HIS A 23 0.04 3.91 19.74
CA HIS A 23 1.42 3.80 20.19
C HIS A 23 2.33 4.95 19.70
N GLY A 24 1.74 6.05 19.23
CA GLY A 24 2.48 7.26 18.82
C GLY A 24 3.21 7.15 17.50
N ILE A 25 2.73 6.27 16.61
CA ILE A 25 3.22 6.13 15.23
C ILE A 25 2.19 6.80 14.31
N ASP A 26 2.62 7.84 13.61
CA ASP A 26 1.83 8.52 12.58
C ASP A 26 1.87 7.69 11.30
N VAL A 27 0.76 7.04 10.95
CA VAL A 27 0.65 6.16 9.78
C VAL A 27 0.10 6.94 8.60
N VAL A 28 0.85 6.99 7.52
CA VAL A 28 0.48 7.68 6.28
C VAL A 28 0.20 6.65 5.19
N GLU A 29 -1.06 6.53 4.78
CA GLU A 29 -1.42 5.73 3.61
C GLU A 29 -0.85 6.36 2.35
N THR A 30 -0.28 5.53 1.46
CA THR A 30 0.42 6.02 0.26
C THR A 30 -0.31 5.75 -1.04
N ASP A 31 -1.28 4.83 -1.04
CA ASP A 31 -2.21 4.65 -2.15
C ASP A 31 -3.18 5.82 -2.18
N LEU A 32 -3.44 6.38 -3.36
CA LEU A 32 -4.19 7.63 -3.48
C LEU A 32 -5.61 7.52 -2.92
N GLY A 33 -6.31 6.43 -3.20
CA GLY A 33 -7.66 6.21 -2.69
C GLY A 33 -7.71 6.11 -1.17
N GLU A 34 -6.83 5.32 -0.59
CA GLU A 34 -6.69 5.14 0.85
C GLU A 34 -6.27 6.44 1.55
N ARG A 35 -5.39 7.21 0.92
CA ARG A 35 -4.97 8.52 1.47
C ARG A 35 -6.12 9.51 1.50
N ILE A 36 -6.95 9.57 0.46
CA ILE A 36 -8.14 10.42 0.42
C ILE A 36 -9.09 10.05 1.56
N ILE A 37 -9.39 8.76 1.73
CA ILE A 37 -10.25 8.25 2.80
C ILE A 37 -9.68 8.57 4.18
N GLN A 38 -8.38 8.37 4.38
CA GLN A 38 -7.69 8.70 5.62
C GLN A 38 -7.78 10.20 5.95
N LEU A 39 -7.56 11.08 4.98
CA LEU A 39 -7.66 12.53 5.15
C LEU A 39 -9.08 13.02 5.49
N LEU A 40 -10.10 12.30 4.99
CA LEU A 40 -11.50 12.56 5.28
C LEU A 40 -11.97 11.93 6.62
N GLY A 41 -11.18 11.03 7.21
CA GLY A 41 -11.59 10.28 8.39
C GLY A 41 -12.78 9.35 8.15
N GLN A 42 -12.93 8.84 6.92
CA GLN A 42 -14.04 7.96 6.52
C GLN A 42 -13.59 6.49 6.46
N LYS A 43 -14.57 5.60 6.37
CA LYS A 43 -14.31 4.19 6.06
C LYS A 43 -14.28 3.98 4.54
N PRO A 44 -13.44 3.05 4.04
CA PRO A 44 -13.42 2.73 2.63
C PRO A 44 -14.77 2.13 2.19
N SER A 45 -15.25 2.52 1.00
CA SER A 45 -16.51 2.01 0.44
C SER A 45 -16.31 0.79 -0.47
N HIS A 46 -15.09 0.53 -0.90
CA HIS A 46 -14.75 -0.56 -1.80
C HIS A 46 -13.32 -1.06 -1.54
N ILE A 47 -13.09 -2.37 -1.71
CA ILE A 47 -11.78 -3.00 -1.43
C ILE A 47 -10.68 -2.47 -2.37
N VAL A 48 -10.96 -2.37 -3.67
CA VAL A 48 -9.96 -1.97 -4.69
C VAL A 48 -9.97 -0.47 -4.92
N MET A 49 -11.13 0.18 -4.85
CA MET A 49 -11.31 1.61 -5.09
C MET A 49 -12.02 2.27 -3.89
N PRO A 50 -11.31 2.48 -2.79
CA PRO A 50 -11.95 2.89 -1.52
C PRO A 50 -12.66 4.23 -1.58
N ALA A 51 -12.24 5.14 -2.44
CA ALA A 51 -12.79 6.48 -2.64
C ALA A 51 -13.77 6.61 -3.81
N ILE A 52 -14.27 5.48 -4.38
CA ILE A 52 -15.13 5.48 -5.59
C ILE A 52 -16.45 6.25 -5.41
N HIS A 53 -16.91 6.40 -4.18
CA HIS A 53 -18.15 7.14 -3.85
C HIS A 53 -17.97 8.67 -3.88
N LEU A 54 -16.74 9.16 -3.96
CA LEU A 54 -16.43 10.58 -3.93
C LEU A 54 -16.35 11.16 -5.35
N LYS A 55 -16.86 12.37 -5.49
CA LYS A 55 -16.67 13.17 -6.70
C LYS A 55 -15.35 13.92 -6.63
N ARG A 56 -14.76 14.23 -7.79
CA ARG A 56 -13.50 14.98 -7.88
C ARG A 56 -13.57 16.35 -7.19
N GLU A 57 -14.77 16.97 -7.20
CA GLU A 57 -15.01 18.27 -6.54
C GLU A 57 -14.93 18.15 -5.01
N GLU A 58 -15.36 17.02 -4.45
CA GLU A 58 -15.28 16.75 -3.01
C GLU A 58 -13.82 16.50 -2.59
N VAL A 59 -13.09 15.73 -3.39
CA VAL A 59 -11.65 15.51 -3.19
C VAL A 59 -10.87 16.82 -3.31
N GLY A 60 -11.17 17.64 -4.31
CA GLY A 60 -10.51 18.92 -4.51
C GLY A 60 -10.71 19.89 -3.34
N LYS A 61 -11.95 20.03 -2.85
CA LYS A 61 -12.26 20.85 -1.67
C LYS A 61 -11.52 20.37 -0.42
N MET A 62 -11.49 19.06 -0.20
CA MET A 62 -10.74 18.51 0.93
C MET A 62 -9.24 18.78 0.78
N PHE A 63 -8.67 18.72 -0.42
CA PHE A 63 -7.26 19.06 -0.65
C PHE A 63 -6.98 20.56 -0.40
N GLU A 64 -7.92 21.44 -0.74
CA GLU A 64 -7.84 22.86 -0.41
C GLU A 64 -7.85 23.09 1.11
N GLU A 65 -8.80 22.49 1.81
CA GLU A 65 -8.94 22.57 3.27
C GLU A 65 -7.71 22.06 4.02
N LYS A 66 -7.07 21.00 3.48
CA LYS A 66 -5.85 20.42 4.05
C LYS A 66 -4.56 21.10 3.58
N GLY A 67 -4.65 22.12 2.72
CA GLY A 67 -3.49 22.83 2.18
C GLY A 67 -2.65 22.00 1.20
N ILE A 68 -3.21 20.91 0.65
CA ILE A 68 -2.57 20.05 -0.35
C ILE A 68 -2.67 20.67 -1.74
N SER A 69 -3.83 21.24 -2.08
CA SER A 69 -4.04 22.03 -3.28
C SER A 69 -3.80 23.52 -3.00
N LYS A 70 -3.08 24.18 -3.90
CA LYS A 70 -2.83 25.63 -3.84
C LYS A 70 -3.79 26.44 -4.72
N GLU A 71 -4.39 25.83 -5.74
CA GLU A 71 -5.32 26.46 -6.67
C GLU A 71 -6.76 26.14 -6.22
N ILE A 72 -7.46 27.19 -5.80
CA ILE A 72 -8.85 27.06 -5.35
C ILE A 72 -9.76 26.87 -6.57
N GLY A 73 -10.64 25.85 -6.51
CA GLY A 73 -11.60 25.54 -7.58
C GLY A 73 -11.02 24.78 -8.77
N ASN A 74 -9.74 24.40 -8.72
CA ASN A 74 -9.16 23.52 -9.74
C ASN A 74 -9.34 22.06 -9.36
N TYR A 75 -10.35 21.42 -9.95
CA TYR A 75 -10.69 20.00 -9.69
C TYR A 75 -10.32 19.08 -10.86
N ASP A 76 -9.37 19.51 -11.70
CA ASP A 76 -8.82 18.66 -12.75
C ASP A 76 -8.13 17.43 -12.13
N PRO A 77 -8.46 16.19 -12.55
CA PRO A 77 -7.89 14.99 -11.95
C PRO A 77 -6.36 14.90 -12.05
N THR A 78 -5.78 15.43 -13.15
CA THR A 78 -4.32 15.44 -13.34
C THR A 78 -3.67 16.40 -12.35
N TYR A 79 -4.28 17.56 -12.14
CA TYR A 79 -3.82 18.54 -11.16
C TYR A 79 -3.89 17.96 -9.73
N LEU A 80 -5.03 17.39 -9.34
CA LEU A 80 -5.21 16.80 -8.00
C LEU A 80 -4.23 15.64 -7.74
N THR A 81 -3.99 14.80 -8.75
CA THR A 81 -3.00 13.72 -8.65
C THR A 81 -1.58 14.26 -8.45
N ARG A 82 -1.22 15.38 -9.12
CA ARG A 82 0.06 16.03 -8.91
C ARG A 82 0.19 16.63 -7.51
N CYS A 83 -0.88 17.24 -7.00
CA CYS A 83 -0.92 17.74 -5.62
C CYS A 83 -0.69 16.61 -4.61
N ALA A 84 -1.39 15.49 -4.75
CA ALA A 84 -1.19 14.31 -3.91
C ALA A 84 0.24 13.78 -4.00
N ARG A 85 0.82 13.70 -5.22
CA ARG A 85 2.21 13.26 -5.42
C ARG A 85 3.20 14.15 -4.67
N HIS A 86 3.04 15.47 -4.75
CA HIS A 86 3.92 16.40 -4.03
C HIS A 86 3.76 16.26 -2.51
N HIS A 87 2.53 16.17 -2.03
CA HIS A 87 2.24 15.98 -0.62
C HIS A 87 2.85 14.68 -0.09
N LEU A 88 2.67 13.56 -0.79
CA LEU A 88 3.22 12.27 -0.38
C LEU A 88 4.74 12.20 -0.46
N ARG A 89 5.37 12.99 -1.36
CA ARG A 89 6.83 13.02 -1.46
C ARG A 89 7.49 13.40 -0.13
N ASP A 90 6.97 14.42 0.53
CA ASP A 90 7.50 14.86 1.82
C ASP A 90 7.29 13.77 2.89
N GLN A 91 6.13 13.10 2.86
CA GLN A 91 5.84 11.99 3.76
C GLN A 91 6.85 10.83 3.61
N PHE A 92 7.18 10.47 2.37
CA PHE A 92 8.20 9.45 2.08
C PHE A 92 9.59 9.83 2.59
N MET A 93 9.97 11.10 2.42
CA MET A 93 11.29 11.60 2.85
C MET A 93 11.45 11.64 4.37
N GLU A 94 10.37 11.89 5.10
CA GLU A 94 10.37 11.99 6.55
C GLU A 94 10.15 10.64 7.26
N ALA A 95 9.69 9.63 6.55
CA ALA A 95 9.34 8.34 7.14
C ALA A 95 10.56 7.58 7.67
N GLY A 96 10.49 7.16 8.92
CA GLY A 96 11.48 6.28 9.53
C GLY A 96 11.26 4.81 9.18
N ALA A 97 10.03 4.43 8.86
CA ALA A 97 9.64 3.07 8.50
C ALA A 97 8.67 3.06 7.32
N GLY A 98 8.71 1.99 6.53
CA GLY A 98 7.74 1.67 5.50
C GLY A 98 7.10 0.32 5.77
N MET A 99 5.79 0.21 5.57
CA MET A 99 5.04 -1.04 5.68
C MET A 99 4.36 -1.36 4.35
N THR A 100 4.50 -2.59 3.89
CA THR A 100 3.80 -3.09 2.70
C THR A 100 3.04 -4.37 3.01
N GLY A 101 1.99 -4.62 2.26
CA GLY A 101 1.50 -5.97 2.07
C GLY A 101 2.45 -6.79 1.19
N CYS A 102 2.04 -8.00 0.89
CA CYS A 102 2.73 -8.90 -0.04
C CYS A 102 1.68 -9.65 -0.85
N ASN A 103 1.79 -9.60 -2.17
CA ASN A 103 0.88 -10.36 -3.04
C ASN A 103 1.28 -11.84 -3.09
N PHE A 104 2.58 -12.12 -3.12
CA PHE A 104 3.11 -13.49 -3.11
C PHE A 104 4.45 -13.56 -2.36
N GLY A 105 4.64 -14.65 -1.59
CA GLY A 105 5.92 -15.04 -1.02
C GLY A 105 6.45 -16.28 -1.73
N VAL A 106 7.67 -16.26 -2.26
CA VAL A 106 8.27 -17.41 -2.94
C VAL A 106 9.08 -18.22 -1.93
N ALA A 107 8.55 -19.36 -1.49
CA ALA A 107 9.16 -20.15 -0.41
C ALA A 107 10.58 -20.64 -0.75
N ALA A 108 10.84 -21.00 -2.01
CA ALA A 108 12.15 -21.50 -2.43
C ALA A 108 13.27 -20.45 -2.33
N THR A 109 12.95 -19.14 -2.36
CA THR A 109 13.95 -18.07 -2.44
C THR A 109 13.82 -17.01 -1.35
N GLY A 110 12.69 -16.95 -0.65
CA GLY A 110 12.37 -15.91 0.33
C GLY A 110 11.96 -14.58 -0.30
N ASP A 111 11.67 -14.53 -1.60
CA ASP A 111 11.22 -13.29 -2.23
C ASP A 111 9.81 -12.91 -1.79
N CYS A 112 9.64 -11.66 -1.40
CA CYS A 112 8.36 -11.00 -1.25
C CYS A 112 8.02 -10.23 -2.53
N VAL A 113 6.87 -10.51 -3.13
CA VAL A 113 6.44 -9.91 -4.40
C VAL A 113 5.28 -8.97 -4.17
N VAL A 114 5.43 -7.73 -4.60
CA VAL A 114 4.40 -6.69 -4.53
C VAL A 114 4.02 -6.27 -5.94
N CYS A 115 2.72 -6.37 -6.25
CA CYS A 115 2.14 -5.98 -7.52
C CYS A 115 1.27 -4.74 -7.31
N THR A 116 1.52 -3.67 -8.06
CA THR A 116 0.78 -2.42 -7.94
C THR A 116 0.73 -1.67 -9.28
N ASN A 117 -0.22 -0.74 -9.41
CA ASN A 117 -0.32 0.18 -10.55
C ASN A 117 0.16 1.61 -10.19
N GLU A 118 0.48 1.85 -8.93
CA GLU A 118 1.04 3.10 -8.43
C GLU A 118 2.47 2.85 -7.97
N GLY A 119 3.40 3.75 -8.18
CA GLY A 119 4.80 3.59 -7.75
C GLY A 119 5.03 3.78 -6.24
N ASN A 120 3.97 3.86 -5.44
CA ASN A 120 4.00 4.13 -4.01
C ASN A 120 4.65 3.00 -3.19
N ALA A 121 4.39 1.73 -3.56
CA ALA A 121 5.00 0.59 -2.87
C ALA A 121 6.52 0.59 -3.00
N ASP A 122 7.06 0.92 -4.19
CA ASP A 122 8.50 1.04 -4.39
C ASP A 122 9.11 2.17 -3.55
N MET A 123 8.41 3.30 -3.42
CA MET A 123 8.82 4.40 -2.55
C MET A 123 8.75 3.99 -1.06
N THR A 124 7.68 3.30 -0.67
CA THR A 124 7.49 2.79 0.71
C THR A 124 8.61 1.84 1.13
N THR A 125 9.14 1.05 0.21
CA THR A 125 10.22 0.10 0.48
C THR A 125 11.61 0.70 0.38
N SER A 126 11.82 1.67 -0.51
CA SER A 126 13.15 2.18 -0.87
C SER A 126 13.55 3.44 -0.09
N MET A 127 12.61 4.26 0.39
CA MET A 127 12.96 5.51 1.07
C MET A 127 13.27 5.32 2.56
N PRO A 128 12.44 4.65 3.37
CA PRO A 128 12.73 4.43 4.78
C PRO A 128 13.88 3.45 5.00
N LYS A 129 14.50 3.52 6.17
CA LYS A 129 15.55 2.57 6.57
C LYS A 129 15.01 1.24 7.09
N LEU A 130 13.77 1.21 7.55
CA LEU A 130 13.08 0.02 8.03
C LEU A 130 11.93 -0.32 7.09
N HIS A 131 11.94 -1.52 6.52
CA HIS A 131 10.84 -2.05 5.72
C HIS A 131 10.18 -3.23 6.46
N ILE A 132 8.88 -3.16 6.69
CA ILE A 132 8.08 -4.22 7.30
C ILE A 132 7.12 -4.76 6.24
N VAL A 133 7.20 -6.05 5.95
CA VAL A 133 6.30 -6.76 5.05
C VAL A 133 5.28 -7.55 5.87
N ALA A 134 4.00 -7.21 5.76
CA ALA A 134 2.92 -7.98 6.38
C ALA A 134 2.33 -8.93 5.32
N MET A 135 2.46 -10.24 5.52
CA MET A 135 2.04 -11.25 4.56
C MET A 135 1.19 -12.33 5.22
N GLY A 136 0.00 -12.58 4.66
CA GLY A 136 -0.79 -13.74 5.05
C GLY A 136 -0.14 -15.04 4.59
N ILE A 137 -0.26 -16.11 5.40
CA ILE A 137 0.35 -17.40 5.05
C ILE A 137 -0.17 -17.99 3.74
N GLU A 138 -1.39 -17.62 3.34
CA GLU A 138 -2.03 -18.03 2.08
C GLU A 138 -1.36 -17.43 0.83
N LYS A 139 -0.46 -16.44 1.00
CA LYS A 139 0.27 -15.80 -0.11
C LYS A 139 1.53 -16.57 -0.51
N LEU A 140 1.89 -17.61 0.23
CA LEU A 140 3.07 -18.40 -0.08
C LEU A 140 2.84 -19.28 -1.31
N VAL A 141 3.78 -19.19 -2.25
CA VAL A 141 3.88 -20.07 -3.41
C VAL A 141 5.21 -20.83 -3.36
N PRO A 142 5.27 -22.10 -3.82
CA PRO A 142 6.48 -22.90 -3.66
C PRO A 142 7.68 -22.35 -4.45
N ASP A 143 7.46 -21.90 -5.68
CA ASP A 143 8.52 -21.52 -6.61
C ASP A 143 8.09 -20.46 -7.64
N TYR A 144 9.02 -20.02 -8.49
CA TYR A 144 8.76 -19.06 -9.56
C TYR A 144 7.84 -19.57 -10.67
N LYS A 145 7.73 -20.88 -10.90
CA LYS A 145 6.81 -21.43 -11.89
C LYS A 145 5.38 -21.22 -11.44
N SER A 146 5.12 -21.49 -10.18
CA SER A 146 3.82 -21.22 -9.52
C SER A 146 3.53 -19.73 -9.50
N LEU A 147 4.51 -18.89 -9.14
CA LEU A 147 4.38 -17.44 -9.16
C LEU A 147 3.97 -16.93 -10.54
N ALA A 148 4.59 -17.41 -11.61
CA ALA A 148 4.29 -16.97 -12.97
C ALA A 148 2.83 -17.22 -13.40
N VAL A 149 2.20 -18.26 -12.87
CA VAL A 149 0.77 -18.53 -13.09
C VAL A 149 -0.09 -17.54 -12.31
N PHE A 150 0.13 -17.45 -11.00
CA PHE A 150 -0.68 -16.60 -10.12
C PHE A 150 -0.55 -15.11 -10.44
N GLN A 151 0.64 -14.66 -10.81
CA GLN A 151 0.88 -13.27 -11.18
C GLN A 151 0.08 -12.85 -12.43
N ARG A 152 -0.07 -13.75 -13.41
CA ARG A 152 -0.92 -13.53 -14.59
C ARG A 152 -2.41 -13.52 -14.23
N LEU A 153 -2.82 -14.36 -13.30
CA LEU A 153 -4.20 -14.42 -12.83
C LEU A 153 -4.56 -13.18 -12.00
N LEU A 154 -3.66 -12.73 -11.13
CA LEU A 154 -3.91 -11.61 -10.22
C LEU A 154 -4.43 -10.38 -10.95
N CYS A 155 -3.69 -9.87 -11.94
CA CYS A 155 -4.07 -8.65 -12.63
C CYS A 155 -5.30 -8.83 -13.52
N ARG A 156 -5.49 -9.98 -14.12
CA ARG A 156 -6.68 -10.28 -14.95
C ARG A 156 -7.94 -10.42 -14.12
N CYS A 157 -7.86 -11.11 -12.99
CA CYS A 157 -9.01 -11.29 -12.10
C CYS A 157 -9.33 -10.04 -11.29
N GLY A 158 -8.33 -9.24 -10.92
CA GLY A 158 -8.52 -8.04 -10.11
C GLY A 158 -9.04 -6.85 -10.89
N THR A 159 -8.44 -6.54 -12.04
CA THR A 159 -8.70 -5.30 -12.79
C THR A 159 -8.87 -5.50 -14.30
N GLY A 160 -8.84 -6.73 -14.80
CA GLY A 160 -8.90 -7.04 -16.24
C GLY A 160 -7.63 -6.68 -17.01
N GLN A 161 -6.55 -6.31 -16.34
CA GLN A 161 -5.27 -5.94 -16.96
C GLN A 161 -4.48 -7.19 -17.36
N PRO A 162 -3.69 -7.16 -18.45
CA PRO A 162 -2.78 -8.26 -18.80
C PRO A 162 -1.62 -8.39 -17.80
N THR A 163 -1.12 -7.27 -17.26
CA THR A 163 -0.07 -7.18 -16.25
C THR A 163 -0.31 -5.94 -15.39
N THR A 164 0.23 -5.92 -14.15
CA THR A 164 0.31 -4.69 -13.35
C THR A 164 1.43 -3.79 -13.87
N ALA A 165 1.33 -2.47 -13.60
CA ALA A 165 2.34 -1.51 -14.02
C ALA A 165 3.69 -1.77 -13.34
N PHE A 166 3.66 -2.18 -12.07
CA PHE A 166 4.85 -2.47 -11.27
C PHE A 166 4.73 -3.85 -10.64
N THR A 167 5.81 -4.61 -10.70
CA THR A 167 5.98 -5.86 -9.97
C THR A 167 7.37 -5.88 -9.39
N SER A 168 7.45 -5.75 -8.09
CA SER A 168 8.72 -5.62 -7.37
C SER A 168 8.98 -6.85 -6.52
N HIS A 169 10.23 -7.30 -6.53
CA HIS A 169 10.71 -8.45 -5.78
C HIS A 169 11.69 -7.96 -4.70
N PHE A 170 11.42 -8.30 -3.46
CA PHE A 170 12.27 -7.95 -2.31
C PHE A 170 12.72 -9.22 -1.61
N ARG A 171 14.01 -9.51 -1.64
CA ARG A 171 14.60 -10.68 -0.98
C ARG A 171 15.34 -10.32 0.30
N GLN A 172 15.90 -9.13 0.32
CA GLN A 172 16.71 -8.66 1.44
C GLN A 172 16.66 -7.14 1.55
N ALA A 173 17.03 -6.63 2.69
CA ALA A 173 17.19 -5.20 2.89
C ALA A 173 18.32 -4.65 2.00
N ARG A 174 18.18 -3.41 1.55
CA ARG A 174 19.28 -2.67 0.91
C ARG A 174 20.38 -2.37 1.92
N PRO A 175 21.63 -2.10 1.49
CA PRO A 175 22.71 -1.74 2.40
C PRO A 175 22.34 -0.59 3.34
N GLY A 176 22.55 -0.76 4.65
CA GLY A 176 22.24 0.23 5.67
C GLY A 176 20.76 0.36 6.03
N ALA A 177 19.92 -0.58 5.62
CA ALA A 177 18.52 -0.69 5.98
C ALA A 177 18.18 -2.07 6.57
N GLU A 178 16.99 -2.19 7.14
CA GLU A 178 16.46 -3.42 7.71
C GLU A 178 15.18 -3.83 6.98
N MET A 179 14.92 -5.12 6.87
CA MET A 179 13.70 -5.69 6.32
C MET A 179 13.20 -6.81 7.23
N HIS A 180 11.96 -6.72 7.64
CA HIS A 180 11.29 -7.73 8.45
C HIS A 180 10.05 -8.24 7.72
N VAL A 181 9.89 -9.55 7.66
CA VAL A 181 8.71 -10.21 7.10
C VAL A 181 7.91 -10.82 8.23
N VAL A 182 6.67 -10.39 8.37
CA VAL A 182 5.72 -10.89 9.35
C VAL A 182 4.70 -11.76 8.65
N LEU A 183 4.73 -13.06 8.93
CA LEU A 183 3.74 -14.02 8.47
C LEU A 183 2.57 -14.03 9.44
N VAL A 184 1.37 -13.82 8.90
CA VAL A 184 0.14 -13.73 9.69
C VAL A 184 -0.79 -14.88 9.29
N ASP A 185 -1.19 -15.68 10.25
CA ASP A 185 -2.20 -16.71 10.06
C ASP A 185 -3.63 -16.14 10.15
N ASN A 186 -3.96 -15.52 11.26
CA ASN A 186 -5.29 -14.96 11.55
C ASN A 186 -6.44 -15.89 11.16
N GLY A 187 -6.34 -17.16 11.53
CA GLY A 187 -7.34 -18.19 11.28
C GLY A 187 -7.33 -18.82 9.88
N ARG A 188 -6.35 -18.48 9.03
CA ARG A 188 -6.22 -19.05 7.68
C ARG A 188 -5.95 -20.54 7.68
N SER A 189 -5.17 -21.02 8.64
CA SER A 189 -4.90 -22.44 8.83
C SER A 189 -6.15 -23.24 9.21
N ASP A 190 -7.09 -22.63 9.94
CA ASP A 190 -8.33 -23.28 10.35
C ASP A 190 -9.29 -23.55 9.16
N ILE A 191 -9.17 -22.76 8.09
CA ILE A 191 -9.97 -22.92 6.86
C ILE A 191 -9.47 -24.10 6.02
N LEU A 192 -8.20 -24.47 6.17
CA LEU A 192 -7.56 -25.55 5.41
C LEU A 192 -7.70 -26.92 6.09
N ALA A 193 -8.20 -26.96 7.30
CA ALA A 193 -8.47 -28.18 8.06
C ALA A 193 -9.89 -28.67 7.80
#